data_ebad5f0c16ea6200ff9c43f8b556c938
#
_entry.id   ebad5f0c16ea6200ff9c43f8b556c938
#
_cell.length_a   1.000
_cell.length_b   1.000
_cell.length_c   1.000
_cell.angle_alpha   90.00
_cell.angle_beta   90.00
_cell.angle_gamma   90.00
#
_symmetry.space_group_name_H-M   'P 1'
#
loop_
_entity.id
_entity.type
_entity.pdbx_description
1 polymer ?
#
loop_
_entity_poly.entity_id
_entity_poly.type
_entity_poly.pdbx_seq_one_letter_code
_entity_poly.pdbx_strand_id
1 'polypeptide(L)'
;MKKIYLIATAMVFGSMAYGQIARPKAMPELQKLNTDHMEGVKNSNVAQKAPGVVIWSSDFSTPADWSIDNDGQTAASFGWAINATENSWYFNSPLNSTSDGNMAELGNGPSSSTSVAGVVYTMTTAAPIDITAYNDEVRLSFQQYGARFRDLQEFQISTDGITFVTVGDNMSFPVLSTGGGSPYPNPTLEDINLKPFLSGATQLWVRFSWTTNISGSSDPIDYITYGWFIDDVVVSSNADNDVAVSTSYFNTVGLAYYQIPISQVAPIDYYVGINKSGVNDIENAVYTVSATPGTLTASSTPITLTTLATDTVTAQLNPTALGAYTVSGAITHDSIDDNPLNQTINPVNFSINNFIYARDTDVPFGTVTNANGGYESGNLFDIWADVDCWGFNIRLATGTPNQTEFSVKLYSVDPTTGDFIYETESAAVFSTPGMLNSNTTVKFPSAHPLFANTTYLAVVVSTGGLVLSRAGVTDPQTSFFQDEGGTWFYTTNTPWVRLNLDPSLGVDEKSGSIAASEVYPNPTTGNSELSFSLTNAQNVTVTVLNVDGKEMSSVALGNKTAGDHKVDINSADFSAGVYFVNIVSNDGVATKKLIKK
;
A
#
# COMPACT_ATOMS: atom_id res chain seq x y z
N MET A 1 -10.78 10.46 29.58
CA MET A 1 -10.59 9.03 29.86
C MET A 1 -9.60 8.51 28.85
N LYS A 2 -8.43 8.04 29.29
CA LYS A 2 -7.37 7.57 28.38
C LYS A 2 -7.77 6.19 27.85
N LYS A 3 -7.96 6.05 26.54
CA LYS A 3 -8.09 4.74 25.89
C LYS A 3 -6.70 4.12 25.82
N ILE A 4 -6.50 3.05 26.55
CA ILE A 4 -5.30 2.22 26.50
C ILE A 4 -5.49 1.29 25.30
N TYR A 5 -4.68 1.47 24.26
CA TYR A 5 -4.54 0.47 23.21
C TYR A 5 -3.66 -0.66 23.76
N LEU A 6 -4.25 -1.83 23.95
CA LEU A 6 -3.54 -3.05 24.30
C LEU A 6 -2.84 -3.54 23.04
N ILE A 7 -1.54 -3.27 22.92
CA ILE A 7 -0.69 -3.97 21.95
C ILE A 7 -0.45 -5.36 22.54
N ALA A 8 -1.09 -6.37 21.98
CA ALA A 8 -0.82 -7.75 22.30
C ALA A 8 0.58 -8.12 21.79
N THR A 9 1.55 -8.13 22.70
CA THR A 9 2.89 -8.65 22.41
C THR A 9 2.81 -10.16 22.38
N ALA A 10 2.67 -10.76 21.20
CA ALA A 10 2.85 -12.19 21.02
C ALA A 10 4.33 -12.54 21.26
N MET A 11 4.62 -13.24 22.35
CA MET A 11 5.93 -13.84 22.56
C MET A 11 6.09 -15.03 21.63
N VAL A 12 6.89 -14.86 20.59
CA VAL A 12 7.34 -15.97 19.75
C VAL A 12 8.56 -16.61 20.40
N PHE A 13 8.40 -17.80 20.96
CA PHE A 13 9.51 -18.70 21.24
C PHE A 13 9.78 -19.57 20.00
N GLY A 14 10.76 -19.17 19.22
CA GLY A 14 11.25 -19.95 18.10
C GLY A 14 12.70 -19.55 17.81
N SER A 15 13.63 -20.35 18.29
CA SER A 15 15.06 -20.15 18.18
C SER A 15 15.55 -20.28 16.74
N MET A 16 15.85 -19.18 16.08
CA MET A 16 16.99 -19.02 15.16
C MET A 16 17.50 -17.59 15.34
N ALA A 17 18.77 -17.49 15.73
CA ALA A 17 19.41 -16.21 15.95
C ALA A 17 19.75 -15.55 14.61
N TYR A 18 18.75 -14.97 13.98
CA TYR A 18 18.97 -13.82 13.10
C TYR A 18 18.94 -12.61 14.02
N GLY A 19 20.00 -11.80 13.98
CA GLY A 19 20.05 -10.57 14.76
C GLY A 19 18.80 -9.75 14.48
N GLN A 20 17.89 -9.69 15.45
CA GLN A 20 16.72 -8.80 15.34
C GLN A 20 17.27 -7.38 15.28
N ILE A 21 16.96 -6.67 14.20
CA ILE A 21 17.19 -5.23 14.13
C ILE A 21 16.36 -4.62 15.25
N ALA A 22 17.02 -4.13 16.29
CA ALA A 22 16.35 -3.42 17.36
C ALA A 22 15.85 -2.09 16.80
N ARG A 23 14.57 -2.01 16.49
CA ARG A 23 13.98 -0.72 16.11
C ARG A 23 14.11 0.25 17.25
N PRO A 24 14.35 1.53 16.94
CA PRO A 24 14.37 2.59 17.94
C PRO A 24 13.11 2.49 18.80
N LYS A 25 13.28 2.52 20.11
CA LYS A 25 12.17 2.60 21.04
C LYS A 25 11.42 3.90 20.77
N ALA A 26 10.17 3.76 20.28
CA ALA A 26 9.24 4.86 20.07
C ALA A 26 9.93 6.17 19.64
N MET A 27 10.05 6.36 18.31
CA MET A 27 10.35 7.71 17.81
C MET A 27 9.42 8.70 18.51
N PRO A 28 9.89 9.95 18.81
CA PRO A 28 9.00 10.98 19.36
C PRO A 28 7.72 11.00 18.55
N GLU A 29 6.58 11.21 19.21
CA GLU A 29 5.25 11.20 18.56
C GLU A 29 5.25 12.24 17.44
N LEU A 30 5.64 11.81 16.22
CA LEU A 30 5.70 12.66 15.05
C LEU A 30 4.27 12.94 14.60
N GLN A 31 3.99 14.19 14.31
CA GLN A 31 2.65 14.57 13.84
C GLN A 31 2.40 13.96 12.45
N LYS A 32 1.22 13.39 12.25
CA LYS A 32 0.75 12.92 10.94
C LYS A 32 0.62 14.11 10.00
N LEU A 33 1.26 14.06 8.85
CA LEU A 33 1.06 15.05 7.82
C LEU A 33 -0.39 14.96 7.33
N ASN A 34 -1.12 16.07 7.41
CA ASN A 34 -2.58 16.11 7.23
C ASN A 34 -3.05 16.01 5.75
N THR A 35 -2.27 15.35 4.89
CA THR A 35 -2.55 15.26 3.44
C THR A 35 -3.08 13.91 2.97
N ASP A 36 -3.12 12.89 3.83
CA ASP A 36 -3.41 11.54 3.37
C ASP A 36 -4.39 10.80 4.27
N HIS A 37 -5.62 10.70 3.77
CA HIS A 37 -6.62 9.77 4.29
C HIS A 37 -6.50 8.44 3.52
N MET A 38 -5.53 7.62 3.89
CA MET A 38 -5.60 6.20 3.54
C MET A 38 -5.39 5.39 4.81
N GLU A 39 -6.48 4.91 5.34
CA GLU A 39 -6.44 3.77 6.25
C GLU A 39 -5.87 2.57 5.50
N GLY A 40 -5.17 1.70 6.24
CA GLY A 40 -4.60 0.48 5.68
C GLY A 40 -5.62 -0.26 4.81
N VAL A 41 -5.15 -0.90 3.76
CA VAL A 41 -5.99 -1.65 2.82
C VAL A 41 -6.83 -2.62 3.64
N LYS A 42 -8.07 -2.21 3.97
CA LYS A 42 -9.09 -3.18 4.32
C LYS A 42 -9.15 -4.12 3.13
N ASN A 43 -9.01 -5.40 3.38
CA ASN A 43 -9.15 -6.42 2.35
C ASN A 43 -10.49 -6.13 1.64
N SER A 44 -10.46 -5.68 0.39
CA SER A 44 -11.65 -5.39 -0.39
C SER A 44 -12.48 -6.65 -0.68
N ASN A 45 -11.92 -7.80 -0.34
CA ASN A 45 -12.59 -9.08 -0.22
C ASN A 45 -12.85 -9.40 1.26
N VAL A 46 -13.51 -8.51 1.98
CA VAL A 46 -14.32 -8.99 3.10
C VAL A 46 -15.41 -9.79 2.42
N ALA A 47 -15.07 -11.03 2.12
CA ALA A 47 -16.02 -11.97 1.57
C ALA A 47 -17.16 -12.01 2.58
N GLN A 48 -18.34 -11.81 2.08
CA GLN A 48 -19.59 -11.89 2.80
C GLN A 48 -19.52 -13.12 3.70
N LYS A 49 -19.63 -12.93 5.01
CA LYS A 49 -19.75 -14.06 5.94
C LYS A 49 -20.93 -14.89 5.49
N ALA A 50 -20.85 -16.22 5.57
CA ALA A 50 -21.99 -17.05 5.20
C ALA A 50 -23.19 -16.57 5.99
N PRO A 51 -24.28 -16.16 5.34
CA PRO A 51 -25.53 -16.04 6.07
C PRO A 51 -25.89 -17.45 6.51
N GLY A 52 -26.22 -17.63 7.76
CA GLY A 52 -27.04 -18.76 8.17
C GLY A 52 -28.40 -18.70 7.46
N VAL A 53 -29.42 -19.28 8.04
CA VAL A 53 -30.78 -19.18 7.48
C VAL A 53 -31.22 -17.71 7.48
N VAL A 54 -31.68 -17.20 6.32
CA VAL A 54 -32.31 -15.88 6.23
C VAL A 54 -33.61 -15.90 7.03
N ILE A 55 -33.68 -15.04 8.03
CA ILE A 55 -34.86 -14.90 8.92
C ILE A 55 -35.81 -13.85 8.34
N TRP A 56 -35.25 -12.74 7.86
CA TRP A 56 -35.98 -11.63 7.27
C TRP A 56 -35.03 -10.86 6.32
N SER A 57 -35.59 -10.29 5.26
CA SER A 57 -34.81 -9.45 4.34
C SER A 57 -35.68 -8.38 3.70
N SER A 58 -35.04 -7.29 3.29
CA SER A 58 -35.65 -6.21 2.53
C SER A 58 -34.68 -5.66 1.49
N ASP A 59 -35.10 -5.67 0.24
CA ASP A 59 -34.51 -4.97 -0.91
C ASP A 59 -35.27 -3.66 -1.21
N PHE A 60 -36.03 -3.16 -0.23
CA PHE A 60 -36.90 -2.00 -0.32
C PHE A 60 -37.99 -2.04 -1.40
N SER A 61 -38.19 -3.17 -2.08
CA SER A 61 -39.30 -3.34 -3.03
C SER A 61 -40.68 -3.23 -2.37
N THR A 62 -40.74 -3.46 -1.04
CA THR A 62 -41.93 -3.30 -0.21
C THR A 62 -41.72 -2.19 0.82
N PRO A 63 -41.94 -0.90 0.46
CA PRO A 63 -41.70 0.23 1.38
C PRO A 63 -42.52 0.14 2.71
N ALA A 64 -43.63 -0.60 2.72
CA ALA A 64 -44.44 -0.80 3.92
C ALA A 64 -43.77 -1.67 5.00
N ASP A 65 -42.67 -2.34 4.71
CA ASP A 65 -41.85 -3.06 5.69
C ASP A 65 -41.10 -2.10 6.63
N TRP A 66 -41.11 -0.82 6.31
CA TRP A 66 -40.42 0.22 7.05
C TRP A 66 -41.34 1.31 7.55
N SER A 67 -41.11 1.76 8.75
CA SER A 67 -41.72 2.95 9.38
C SER A 67 -40.67 4.06 9.42
N ILE A 68 -41.01 5.20 8.82
CA ILE A 68 -40.12 6.36 8.73
C ILE A 68 -40.64 7.46 9.66
N ASP A 69 -39.75 7.99 10.50
CA ASP A 69 -39.98 9.21 11.28
C ASP A 69 -38.95 10.27 10.82
N ASN A 70 -39.45 11.28 10.13
CA ASN A 70 -38.68 12.39 9.62
C ASN A 70 -38.73 13.63 10.50
N ASP A 71 -38.94 13.46 11.82
CA ASP A 71 -38.93 14.53 12.84
C ASP A 71 -39.81 15.74 12.44
N GLY A 72 -41.01 15.42 11.93
CA GLY A 72 -41.99 16.43 11.48
C GLY A 72 -41.67 17.10 10.13
N GLN A 73 -40.60 16.75 9.45
CA GLN A 73 -40.30 17.26 8.11
C GLN A 73 -41.20 16.59 7.07
N THR A 74 -41.73 17.37 6.14
CA THR A 74 -42.69 16.87 5.14
C THR A 74 -42.19 17.01 3.68
N ALA A 75 -41.14 17.77 3.46
CA ALA A 75 -40.56 17.92 2.12
C ALA A 75 -39.69 16.71 1.75
N ALA A 76 -39.80 16.24 0.51
CA ALA A 76 -39.12 15.03 0.03
C ALA A 76 -37.57 15.08 0.11
N SER A 77 -36.98 16.27 0.27
CA SER A 77 -35.53 16.45 0.43
C SER A 77 -35.05 16.31 1.88
N PHE A 78 -35.94 16.02 2.83
CA PHE A 78 -35.61 15.88 4.25
C PHE A 78 -35.99 14.51 4.78
N GLY A 79 -35.08 13.89 5.50
CA GLY A 79 -35.26 12.62 6.16
C GLY A 79 -35.10 11.42 5.24
N TRP A 80 -35.59 10.30 5.70
CA TRP A 80 -35.57 9.05 4.96
C TRP A 80 -36.64 9.00 3.88
N ALA A 81 -36.28 8.49 2.70
CA ALA A 81 -37.19 8.15 1.63
C ALA A 81 -36.79 6.80 1.03
N ILE A 82 -37.78 6.05 0.49
CA ILE A 82 -37.55 4.81 -0.24
C ILE A 82 -37.90 5.06 -1.70
N ASN A 83 -36.90 5.04 -2.56
CA ASN A 83 -37.00 5.46 -3.96
C ASN A 83 -36.18 4.55 -4.87
N ALA A 84 -36.59 4.46 -6.15
CA ALA A 84 -35.84 3.81 -7.21
C ALA A 84 -34.79 4.74 -7.87
N THR A 85 -34.80 6.02 -7.54
CA THR A 85 -33.91 7.04 -8.11
C THR A 85 -33.35 7.91 -6.99
N GLU A 86 -32.08 8.22 -7.09
CA GLU A 86 -31.37 9.08 -6.15
C GLU A 86 -31.90 10.51 -6.15
N ASN A 87 -32.03 11.08 -4.96
CA ASN A 87 -32.41 12.47 -4.74
C ASN A 87 -31.34 13.29 -3.99
N SER A 88 -30.22 12.66 -3.63
CA SER A 88 -29.14 13.37 -2.94
C SER A 88 -28.51 14.42 -3.84
N TRP A 89 -28.24 15.60 -3.27
CA TRP A 89 -27.63 16.71 -3.99
C TRP A 89 -26.12 16.54 -4.23
N TYR A 90 -25.46 15.66 -3.48
CA TYR A 90 -24.01 15.53 -3.51
C TYR A 90 -23.51 14.40 -4.41
N PHE A 91 -24.15 13.25 -4.40
CA PHE A 91 -23.73 12.09 -5.18
C PHE A 91 -24.47 12.03 -6.52
N ASN A 92 -23.71 11.79 -7.59
CA ASN A 92 -24.26 11.65 -8.95
C ASN A 92 -24.41 10.19 -9.38
N SER A 93 -24.22 9.25 -8.45
CA SER A 93 -24.41 7.83 -8.70
C SER A 93 -25.13 7.18 -7.50
N PRO A 94 -26.09 6.30 -7.76
CA PRO A 94 -26.80 5.59 -6.72
C PRO A 94 -25.88 4.60 -5.99
N LEU A 95 -26.39 3.99 -4.92
CA LEU A 95 -25.78 2.82 -4.31
C LEU A 95 -25.68 1.70 -5.37
N ASN A 96 -24.48 1.14 -5.52
CA ASN A 96 -24.23 -0.01 -6.40
C ASN A 96 -24.49 -1.31 -5.64
N SER A 97 -25.75 -1.52 -5.22
CA SER A 97 -26.17 -2.73 -4.48
C SER A 97 -26.28 -3.95 -5.38
N THR A 98 -26.53 -5.12 -4.79
CA THR A 98 -26.71 -6.38 -5.51
C THR A 98 -28.14 -6.58 -6.00
N SER A 99 -29.11 -5.84 -5.47
CA SER A 99 -30.48 -5.80 -5.99
C SER A 99 -30.70 -4.60 -6.90
N ASP A 100 -31.63 -4.74 -7.84
CA ASP A 100 -32.12 -3.66 -8.68
C ASP A 100 -33.44 -3.13 -8.12
N GLY A 101 -33.64 -1.81 -8.10
CA GLY A 101 -34.93 -1.23 -7.75
C GLY A 101 -34.88 -0.11 -6.74
N ASN A 102 -35.69 -0.19 -5.70
CA ASN A 102 -35.73 0.81 -4.65
C ASN A 102 -34.56 0.64 -3.69
N MET A 103 -34.13 1.75 -3.09
CA MET A 103 -33.21 1.81 -1.97
C MET A 103 -33.71 2.83 -0.95
N ALA A 104 -33.21 2.77 0.27
CA ALA A 104 -33.43 3.83 1.25
C ALA A 104 -32.37 4.93 1.06
N GLU A 105 -32.83 6.17 1.06
CA GLU A 105 -31.99 7.35 0.92
C GLU A 105 -32.29 8.35 2.04
N LEU A 106 -31.24 8.92 2.63
CA LEU A 106 -31.34 9.99 3.63
C LEU A 106 -30.90 11.32 3.04
N GLY A 107 -31.72 12.36 3.22
CA GLY A 107 -31.40 13.75 2.92
C GLY A 107 -31.70 14.70 4.09
N ASN A 108 -31.02 15.87 4.12
CA ASN A 108 -31.32 16.97 5.05
C ASN A 108 -31.35 18.31 4.30
N GLY A 109 -32.08 18.35 3.19
CA GLY A 109 -32.22 19.50 2.33
C GLY A 109 -31.15 19.55 1.21
N PRO A 110 -31.31 20.46 0.24
CA PRO A 110 -30.51 20.49 -0.98
C PRO A 110 -29.11 21.10 -0.79
N SER A 111 -28.88 21.85 0.29
CA SER A 111 -27.59 22.50 0.56
C SER A 111 -27.53 22.98 2.02
N SER A 112 -26.33 23.38 2.47
CA SER A 112 -26.08 23.88 3.82
C SER A 112 -27.00 25.03 4.26
N SER A 113 -27.40 25.91 3.36
CA SER A 113 -28.23 27.06 3.69
C SER A 113 -29.69 26.72 4.01
N THR A 114 -30.12 25.51 3.67
CA THR A 114 -31.50 25.04 3.90
C THR A 114 -31.56 23.81 4.81
N SER A 115 -30.42 23.31 5.26
CA SER A 115 -30.35 22.18 6.19
C SER A 115 -30.99 22.51 7.55
N VAL A 116 -31.60 21.52 8.17
CA VAL A 116 -32.33 21.65 9.44
C VAL A 116 -31.48 21.18 10.61
N ALA A 117 -31.41 22.01 11.66
CA ALA A 117 -30.69 21.72 12.89
C ALA A 117 -31.49 20.88 13.89
N GLY A 118 -30.81 20.11 14.70
CA GLY A 118 -31.37 19.44 15.87
C GLY A 118 -32.37 18.31 15.56
N VAL A 119 -32.26 17.70 14.35
CA VAL A 119 -33.17 16.63 13.91
C VAL A 119 -32.56 15.25 14.11
N VAL A 120 -33.41 14.25 14.33
CA VAL A 120 -33.06 12.84 14.35
C VAL A 120 -34.01 12.09 13.42
N TYR A 121 -33.50 11.70 12.26
CA TYR A 121 -34.29 10.94 11.28
C TYR A 121 -34.10 9.44 11.52
N THR A 122 -35.20 8.70 11.61
CA THR A 122 -35.16 7.26 11.81
C THR A 122 -35.97 6.50 10.77
N MET A 123 -35.46 5.34 10.38
CA MET A 123 -36.15 4.33 9.58
C MET A 123 -36.09 3.01 10.32
N THR A 124 -37.25 2.45 10.68
CA THR A 124 -37.37 1.27 11.55
C THR A 124 -38.24 0.22 10.88
N THR A 125 -37.93 -1.07 11.04
CA THR A 125 -38.83 -2.15 10.60
C THR A 125 -40.23 -1.94 11.16
N ALA A 126 -41.26 -1.98 10.30
CA ALA A 126 -42.64 -1.67 10.67
C ALA A 126 -43.26 -2.71 11.60
N ALA A 127 -42.78 -3.94 11.56
CA ALA A 127 -43.19 -5.05 12.40
C ALA A 127 -41.97 -5.72 13.06
N PRO A 128 -42.15 -6.42 14.19
CA PRO A 128 -41.09 -7.23 14.78
C PRO A 128 -40.72 -8.41 13.87
N ILE A 129 -39.45 -8.69 13.82
CA ILE A 129 -38.87 -9.88 13.18
C ILE A 129 -38.86 -10.98 14.25
N ASP A 130 -39.48 -12.13 13.97
CA ASP A 130 -39.49 -13.28 14.89
C ASP A 130 -38.14 -14.01 14.86
N ILE A 131 -37.42 -13.98 15.97
CA ILE A 131 -36.12 -14.64 16.15
C ILE A 131 -36.15 -15.78 17.16
N THR A 132 -37.34 -16.21 17.59
CA THR A 132 -37.55 -17.20 18.65
C THR A 132 -36.77 -18.51 18.43
N ALA A 133 -36.63 -18.94 17.18
CA ALA A 133 -36.00 -20.22 16.84
C ALA A 133 -34.45 -20.20 16.87
N TYR A 134 -33.83 -19.02 17.06
CA TYR A 134 -32.39 -18.85 16.76
C TYR A 134 -31.49 -18.64 18.00
N ASN A 135 -32.07 -18.71 19.23
CA ASN A 135 -31.32 -18.65 20.50
C ASN A 135 -30.25 -17.53 20.57
N ASP A 136 -30.61 -16.32 20.16
CA ASP A 136 -29.73 -15.16 20.06
C ASP A 136 -28.65 -15.23 18.95
N GLU A 137 -28.54 -16.34 18.24
CA GLU A 137 -27.58 -16.48 17.13
C GLU A 137 -28.10 -15.79 15.86
N VAL A 138 -28.10 -14.46 15.89
CA VAL A 138 -28.67 -13.61 14.84
C VAL A 138 -27.67 -12.57 14.40
N ARG A 139 -27.70 -12.25 13.11
CA ARG A 139 -26.87 -11.23 12.44
C ARG A 139 -27.73 -10.25 11.70
N LEU A 140 -27.21 -9.03 11.56
CA LEU A 140 -27.71 -7.98 10.67
C LEU A 140 -26.66 -7.70 9.61
N SER A 141 -27.00 -7.79 8.34
CA SER A 141 -26.14 -7.32 7.25
C SER A 141 -26.93 -6.41 6.30
N PHE A 142 -26.23 -5.47 5.67
CA PHE A 142 -26.79 -4.57 4.67
C PHE A 142 -25.68 -3.93 3.83
N GLN A 143 -26.05 -3.42 2.67
CA GLN A 143 -25.17 -2.65 1.82
C GLN A 143 -25.44 -1.17 2.03
N GLN A 144 -24.37 -0.36 2.08
CA GLN A 144 -24.49 1.07 2.24
C GLN A 144 -23.52 1.83 1.34
N TYR A 145 -23.88 3.08 1.05
CA TYR A 145 -23.04 4.08 0.40
C TYR A 145 -23.35 5.46 0.97
N GLY A 146 -22.39 6.32 1.07
CA GLY A 146 -22.59 7.65 1.59
C GLY A 146 -21.32 8.34 2.01
N ALA A 147 -21.47 9.43 2.74
CA ALA A 147 -20.38 10.12 3.39
C ALA A 147 -20.84 10.77 4.68
N ARG A 148 -19.89 10.99 5.59
CA ARG A 148 -20.10 11.72 6.85
C ARG A 148 -19.57 13.13 6.73
N PHE A 149 -20.21 14.01 7.51
CA PHE A 149 -19.65 15.32 7.84
C PHE A 149 -19.59 15.49 9.37
N ARG A 150 -20.54 16.20 9.99
CA ARG A 150 -20.63 16.37 11.45
C ARG A 150 -21.89 15.70 12.01
N ASP A 151 -22.32 14.69 11.35
CA ASP A 151 -23.49 13.86 11.66
C ASP A 151 -23.08 12.55 12.32
N LEU A 152 -24.06 11.92 12.98
CA LEU A 152 -23.96 10.60 13.55
C LEU A 152 -24.90 9.67 12.76
N GLN A 153 -24.35 8.61 12.19
CA GLN A 153 -25.07 7.58 11.46
C GLN A 153 -24.96 6.28 12.24
N GLU A 154 -26.08 5.78 12.76
CA GLU A 154 -26.11 4.64 13.67
C GLU A 154 -26.99 3.52 13.15
N PHE A 155 -26.58 2.29 13.43
CA PHE A 155 -27.36 1.07 13.27
C PHE A 155 -27.84 0.66 14.66
N GLN A 156 -29.14 0.56 14.83
CA GLN A 156 -29.75 0.31 16.11
C GLN A 156 -30.70 -0.88 16.05
N ILE A 157 -30.84 -1.56 17.16
CA ILE A 157 -31.85 -2.63 17.32
C ILE A 157 -32.70 -2.41 18.56
N SER A 158 -33.87 -3.05 18.60
CA SER A 158 -34.71 -3.14 19.77
C SER A 158 -35.30 -4.54 19.91
N THR A 159 -35.52 -4.98 21.15
CA THR A 159 -36.18 -6.24 21.46
C THR A 159 -37.58 -6.03 22.01
N ASP A 160 -37.99 -4.77 22.23
CA ASP A 160 -39.30 -4.36 22.76
C ASP A 160 -40.06 -3.37 21.85
N GLY A 161 -39.43 -2.91 20.78
CA GLY A 161 -39.94 -1.92 19.84
C GLY A 161 -39.96 -0.48 20.39
N ILE A 162 -39.45 -0.25 21.59
CA ILE A 162 -39.47 1.04 22.29
C ILE A 162 -38.07 1.53 22.59
N THR A 163 -37.23 0.68 23.18
CA THR A 163 -35.87 1.01 23.58
C THR A 163 -34.90 0.52 22.51
N PHE A 164 -34.16 1.45 21.88
CA PHE A 164 -33.19 1.12 20.83
C PHE A 164 -31.77 1.23 21.35
N VAL A 165 -30.95 0.25 21.00
CA VAL A 165 -29.52 0.15 21.36
C VAL A 165 -28.70 0.23 20.09
N THR A 166 -27.67 1.07 20.07
CA THR A 166 -26.72 1.17 18.97
C THR A 166 -25.83 -0.07 18.93
N VAL A 167 -25.82 -0.77 17.80
CA VAL A 167 -25.00 -1.97 17.55
C VAL A 167 -23.84 -1.69 16.62
N GLY A 168 -23.81 -0.54 15.96
CA GLY A 168 -22.74 -0.06 15.12
C GLY A 168 -23.00 1.36 14.63
N ASP A 169 -21.97 1.99 14.08
CA ASP A 169 -22.02 3.33 13.52
C ASP A 169 -20.98 3.53 12.42
N ASN A 170 -21.10 4.63 11.70
CA ASN A 170 -20.16 5.03 10.66
C ASN A 170 -19.04 5.96 11.16
N MET A 171 -18.81 6.08 12.48
CA MET A 171 -17.83 7.02 13.05
C MET A 171 -16.38 6.69 12.69
N SER A 172 -16.09 5.48 12.24
CA SER A 172 -14.78 5.07 11.75
C SER A 172 -14.43 5.65 10.37
N PHE A 173 -15.43 6.03 9.57
CA PHE A 173 -15.18 6.67 8.29
C PHE A 173 -14.74 8.12 8.47
N PRO A 174 -13.71 8.58 7.72
CA PRO A 174 -13.27 9.96 7.76
C PRO A 174 -14.36 10.93 7.33
N VAL A 175 -14.37 12.11 7.94
CA VAL A 175 -15.31 13.18 7.59
C VAL A 175 -15.02 13.70 6.20
N LEU A 176 -16.03 13.79 5.33
CA LEU A 176 -15.90 14.44 4.03
C LEU A 176 -15.80 15.97 4.23
N SER A 177 -14.65 16.54 3.93
CA SER A 177 -14.39 17.98 4.05
C SER A 177 -13.61 18.47 2.84
N THR A 178 -13.55 19.80 2.64
CA THR A 178 -12.76 20.43 1.57
C THR A 178 -11.26 20.11 1.61
N GLY A 179 -10.82 19.37 2.63
CA GLY A 179 -9.42 19.01 2.85
C GLY A 179 -9.07 17.53 2.76
N GLY A 180 -9.99 16.62 2.37
CA GLY A 180 -9.53 15.26 2.11
C GLY A 180 -10.35 14.06 2.59
N GLY A 181 -11.60 14.17 2.98
CA GLY A 181 -12.48 13.01 3.14
C GLY A 181 -12.95 12.46 1.79
N SER A 182 -13.30 11.19 1.74
CA SER A 182 -13.93 10.55 0.57
C SER A 182 -15.25 9.89 0.99
N PRO A 183 -16.18 9.68 0.05
CA PRO A 183 -17.32 8.79 0.28
C PRO A 183 -16.88 7.40 0.71
N TYR A 184 -17.77 6.64 1.33
CA TYR A 184 -17.57 5.22 1.59
C TYR A 184 -17.32 4.47 0.27
N PRO A 185 -16.66 3.30 0.29
CA PRO A 185 -16.68 2.39 -0.86
C PRO A 185 -18.13 2.12 -1.30
N ASN A 186 -18.36 1.99 -2.61
CA ASN A 186 -19.70 1.77 -3.17
C ASN A 186 -19.81 0.39 -3.83
N PRO A 187 -20.50 -0.59 -3.21
CA PRO A 187 -21.11 -0.55 -1.87
C PRO A 187 -20.09 -0.80 -0.76
N THR A 188 -20.44 -0.39 0.46
CA THR A 188 -19.86 -0.92 1.69
C THR A 188 -20.82 -1.94 2.28
N LEU A 189 -20.36 -3.14 2.57
CA LEU A 189 -21.13 -4.16 3.28
C LEU A 189 -20.89 -4.04 4.78
N GLU A 190 -21.97 -3.89 5.55
CA GLU A 190 -21.97 -4.04 7.00
C GLU A 190 -22.48 -5.42 7.38
N ASP A 191 -21.89 -6.01 8.41
CA ASP A 191 -22.21 -7.34 8.88
C ASP A 191 -21.96 -7.46 10.39
N ILE A 192 -23.02 -7.43 11.16
CA ILE A 192 -23.01 -7.22 12.61
C ILE A 192 -23.58 -8.46 13.32
N ASN A 193 -22.81 -9.07 14.21
CA ASN A 193 -23.29 -10.12 15.09
C ASN A 193 -24.11 -9.48 16.22
N LEU A 194 -25.38 -9.81 16.29
CA LEU A 194 -26.32 -9.26 17.28
C LEU A 194 -26.38 -10.03 18.60
N LYS A 195 -25.78 -11.22 18.69
CA LYS A 195 -25.80 -12.07 19.91
C LYS A 195 -25.49 -11.31 21.20
N PRO A 196 -24.48 -10.40 21.26
CA PRO A 196 -24.20 -9.68 22.51
C PRO A 196 -25.33 -8.77 23.02
N PHE A 197 -26.30 -8.47 22.17
CA PHE A 197 -27.39 -7.51 22.46
C PHE A 197 -28.75 -8.15 22.67
N LEU A 198 -28.94 -9.45 22.41
CA LEU A 198 -30.25 -10.07 22.34
C LEU A 198 -30.71 -10.71 23.65
N SER A 199 -29.86 -11.41 24.39
CA SER A 199 -30.12 -11.97 25.73
C SER A 199 -31.48 -12.67 25.89
N GLY A 200 -31.79 -13.66 25.05
CA GLY A 200 -33.03 -14.45 25.09
C GLY A 200 -34.24 -13.75 24.47
N ALA A 201 -34.02 -12.75 23.63
CA ALA A 201 -35.08 -12.05 22.91
C ALA A 201 -35.76 -12.97 21.90
N THR A 202 -37.07 -12.77 21.73
CA THR A 202 -37.87 -13.49 20.72
C THR A 202 -38.27 -12.62 19.54
N GLN A 203 -38.06 -11.31 19.66
CA GLN A 203 -38.43 -10.31 18.66
C GLN A 203 -37.30 -9.32 18.46
N LEU A 204 -37.18 -8.81 17.25
CA LEU A 204 -36.15 -7.87 16.83
C LEU A 204 -36.74 -6.78 15.95
N TRP A 205 -36.44 -5.53 16.23
CA TRP A 205 -36.61 -4.41 15.30
C TRP A 205 -35.25 -3.90 14.91
N VAL A 206 -35.08 -3.53 13.64
CA VAL A 206 -33.90 -2.88 13.09
C VAL A 206 -34.20 -1.43 12.80
N ARG A 207 -33.30 -0.53 13.16
CA ARG A 207 -33.41 0.91 12.92
C ARG A 207 -32.13 1.49 12.37
N PHE A 208 -32.26 2.32 11.36
CA PHE A 208 -31.22 3.24 10.90
C PHE A 208 -31.53 4.64 11.39
N SER A 209 -30.59 5.27 12.08
CA SER A 209 -30.75 6.58 12.74
C SER A 209 -29.68 7.54 12.28
N TRP A 210 -30.10 8.73 11.90
CA TRP A 210 -29.19 9.82 11.56
C TRP A 210 -29.47 11.02 12.45
N THR A 211 -28.43 11.55 13.11
CA THR A 211 -28.52 12.73 13.98
C THR A 211 -27.65 13.84 13.41
N THR A 212 -28.23 15.04 13.24
CA THR A 212 -27.51 16.19 12.74
C THR A 212 -26.60 16.81 13.79
N ASN A 213 -25.47 17.34 13.36
CA ASN A 213 -24.56 18.22 14.13
C ASN A 213 -24.19 17.72 15.53
N ILE A 214 -23.44 16.64 15.61
CA ILE A 214 -22.90 16.13 16.89
C ILE A 214 -21.84 17.05 17.53
N SER A 215 -21.38 18.09 16.82
CA SER A 215 -20.41 19.08 17.33
C SER A 215 -21.06 20.14 18.23
N GLY A 216 -22.38 20.30 18.17
CA GLY A 216 -23.12 21.34 18.89
C GLY A 216 -22.88 22.76 18.33
N SER A 217 -22.31 22.91 17.14
CA SER A 217 -22.12 24.19 16.46
C SER A 217 -23.47 24.79 16.04
N SER A 218 -23.53 26.12 15.93
CA SER A 218 -24.67 26.84 15.36
C SER A 218 -24.48 27.20 13.88
N ASP A 219 -23.39 26.78 13.25
CA ASP A 219 -23.13 27.02 11.83
C ASP A 219 -24.02 26.09 10.99
N PRO A 220 -24.87 26.63 10.09
CA PRO A 220 -25.73 25.80 9.25
C PRO A 220 -24.99 24.78 8.38
N ILE A 221 -23.73 25.03 8.05
CA ILE A 221 -22.90 24.07 7.31
C ILE A 221 -22.71 22.76 8.07
N ASP A 222 -22.78 22.79 9.40
CA ASP A 222 -22.62 21.62 10.26
C ASP A 222 -23.86 20.72 10.29
N TYR A 223 -24.95 21.12 9.64
CA TYR A 223 -26.20 20.35 9.53
C TYR A 223 -26.34 19.63 8.19
N ILE A 224 -25.34 19.74 7.31
CA ILE A 224 -25.36 19.05 6.03
C ILE A 224 -25.26 17.54 6.24
N THR A 225 -26.08 16.80 5.49
CA THR A 225 -25.75 15.41 5.13
C THR A 225 -25.38 15.35 3.64
N TYR A 226 -24.34 14.59 3.33
CA TYR A 226 -23.95 14.33 1.94
C TYR A 226 -24.80 13.26 1.28
N GLY A 227 -25.64 12.57 2.04
CA GLY A 227 -26.44 11.44 1.64
C GLY A 227 -25.96 10.16 2.31
N TRP A 228 -26.91 9.31 2.61
CA TRP A 228 -26.67 7.97 3.14
C TRP A 228 -27.70 7.03 2.53
N PHE A 229 -27.19 6.04 1.79
CA PHE A 229 -27.97 5.07 1.05
C PHE A 229 -27.82 3.71 1.70
N ILE A 230 -28.92 2.96 1.79
CA ILE A 230 -28.98 1.61 2.35
C ILE A 230 -29.81 0.71 1.44
N ASP A 231 -29.33 -0.52 1.25
CA ASP A 231 -30.04 -1.55 0.50
C ASP A 231 -29.67 -2.95 1.00
N ASP A 232 -30.39 -3.96 0.50
CA ASP A 232 -30.13 -5.38 0.77
C ASP A 232 -29.98 -5.69 2.26
N VAL A 233 -30.96 -5.23 3.07
CA VAL A 233 -30.97 -5.48 4.53
C VAL A 233 -31.39 -6.93 4.79
N VAL A 234 -30.54 -7.68 5.48
CA VAL A 234 -30.79 -9.09 5.81
C VAL A 234 -30.59 -9.31 7.31
N VAL A 235 -31.56 -9.93 7.94
CA VAL A 235 -31.46 -10.54 9.27
C VAL A 235 -31.37 -12.06 9.05
N SER A 236 -30.28 -12.67 9.48
CA SER A 236 -30.02 -14.11 9.33
C SER A 236 -29.54 -14.74 10.62
N SER A 237 -29.57 -16.07 10.72
CA SER A 237 -28.88 -16.75 11.81
C SER A 237 -27.35 -16.65 11.62
N ASN A 238 -26.59 -16.83 12.70
CA ASN A 238 -25.15 -17.06 12.57
C ASN A 238 -24.88 -18.40 11.86
N ALA A 239 -23.78 -18.49 11.14
CA ALA A 239 -23.29 -19.74 10.61
C ALA A 239 -22.86 -20.70 11.74
N ASP A 240 -22.85 -22.01 11.49
CA ASP A 240 -22.36 -22.98 12.47
C ASP A 240 -20.83 -22.90 12.59
N ASN A 241 -20.12 -22.98 11.46
CA ASN A 241 -18.67 -22.95 11.38
C ASN A 241 -18.26 -21.91 10.35
N ASP A 242 -17.79 -20.76 10.77
CA ASP A 242 -17.35 -19.70 9.87
C ASP A 242 -16.12 -18.99 10.46
N VAL A 243 -15.01 -19.04 9.72
CA VAL A 243 -13.76 -18.36 10.05
C VAL A 243 -13.38 -17.43 8.91
N ALA A 244 -13.46 -16.15 9.15
CA ALA A 244 -13.16 -15.12 8.16
C ALA A 244 -11.79 -14.48 8.37
N VAL A 245 -11.08 -14.20 7.29
CA VAL A 245 -9.93 -13.30 7.28
C VAL A 245 -10.43 -11.85 7.39
N SER A 246 -10.07 -11.16 8.46
CA SER A 246 -10.47 -9.76 8.68
C SER A 246 -9.45 -8.77 8.10
N THR A 247 -8.17 -9.06 8.28
CA THR A 247 -7.05 -8.22 7.82
C THR A 247 -5.91 -9.09 7.37
N SER A 248 -5.10 -8.59 6.46
CA SER A 248 -3.84 -9.24 6.09
C SER A 248 -2.76 -8.20 5.84
N TYR A 249 -1.55 -8.48 6.28
CA TYR A 249 -0.37 -7.69 5.97
C TYR A 249 0.88 -8.58 5.99
N PHE A 250 1.94 -8.08 5.38
CA PHE A 250 3.22 -8.77 5.36
C PHE A 250 4.34 -7.77 5.62
N ASN A 251 5.40 -8.23 6.26
CA ASN A 251 6.59 -7.42 6.47
C ASN A 251 7.79 -8.27 6.84
N THR A 252 8.96 -7.65 6.83
CA THR A 252 10.17 -8.18 7.40
C THR A 252 10.52 -7.34 8.62
N VAL A 253 10.21 -7.85 9.81
CA VAL A 253 10.38 -7.14 11.10
C VAL A 253 9.72 -5.74 11.09
N GLY A 254 8.49 -5.66 10.49
CA GLY A 254 7.65 -4.46 10.50
C GLY A 254 7.87 -3.46 9.34
N LEU A 255 8.67 -3.78 8.30
CA LEU A 255 8.74 -3.03 7.04
C LEU A 255 8.34 -3.93 5.87
N ALA A 256 7.35 -3.49 5.09
CA ALA A 256 6.97 -4.17 3.87
C ALA A 256 7.88 -3.75 2.72
N TYR A 257 8.37 -4.74 1.95
CA TYR A 257 9.18 -4.53 0.76
C TYR A 257 8.56 -5.21 -0.45
N TYR A 258 8.46 -4.49 -1.56
CA TYR A 258 7.91 -4.99 -2.82
C TYR A 258 8.98 -5.32 -3.86
N GLN A 259 10.20 -4.79 -3.70
CA GLN A 259 11.38 -5.20 -4.45
C GLN A 259 12.54 -5.41 -3.47
N ILE A 260 13.11 -6.61 -3.47
CA ILE A 260 14.14 -7.03 -2.50
C ILE A 260 15.39 -7.44 -3.27
N PRO A 261 16.54 -6.77 -3.06
CA PRO A 261 17.80 -7.26 -3.63
C PRO A 261 18.18 -8.61 -3.02
N ILE A 262 18.73 -9.50 -3.81
CA ILE A 262 19.14 -10.83 -3.35
C ILE A 262 20.09 -10.78 -2.14
N SER A 263 20.89 -9.73 -2.02
CA SER A 263 21.77 -9.48 -0.88
C SER A 263 21.04 -9.08 0.41
N GLN A 264 19.76 -8.69 0.32
CA GLN A 264 18.95 -8.21 1.43
C GLN A 264 17.74 -9.13 1.71
N VAL A 265 17.79 -10.36 1.21
CA VAL A 265 16.74 -11.34 1.48
C VAL A 265 16.76 -11.73 2.96
N ALA A 266 15.61 -11.63 3.58
CA ALA A 266 15.35 -12.06 4.96
C ALA A 266 13.98 -12.73 5.05
N PRO A 267 13.68 -13.48 6.10
CA PRO A 267 12.36 -14.08 6.30
C PRO A 267 11.26 -13.02 6.29
N ILE A 268 10.18 -13.28 5.55
CA ILE A 268 9.01 -12.42 5.43
C ILE A 268 7.87 -13.03 6.23
N ASP A 269 7.35 -12.28 7.18
CA ASP A 269 6.20 -12.67 7.97
C ASP A 269 4.91 -12.23 7.26
N TYR A 270 3.98 -13.16 7.14
CA TYR A 270 2.62 -12.94 6.62
C TYR A 270 1.65 -13.08 7.77
N TYR A 271 1.01 -12.00 8.13
CA TYR A 271 0.06 -11.91 9.23
C TYR A 271 -1.35 -11.92 8.68
N VAL A 272 -2.24 -12.59 9.40
CA VAL A 272 -3.66 -12.55 9.12
C VAL A 272 -4.45 -12.40 10.42
N GLY A 273 -5.33 -11.41 10.44
CA GLY A 273 -6.36 -11.30 11.46
C GLY A 273 -7.49 -12.25 11.13
N ILE A 274 -7.92 -13.02 12.11
CA ILE A 274 -8.97 -14.01 11.99
C ILE A 274 -10.14 -13.57 12.85
N ASN A 275 -11.34 -13.63 12.30
CA ASN A 275 -12.59 -13.51 13.01
C ASN A 275 -13.34 -14.83 12.94
N LYS A 276 -13.64 -15.41 14.09
CA LYS A 276 -14.63 -16.48 14.17
C LYS A 276 -16.02 -15.87 14.28
N SER A 277 -16.84 -16.11 13.30
CA SER A 277 -18.24 -15.66 13.26
C SER A 277 -19.26 -16.79 13.40
N GLY A 278 -18.82 -18.04 13.27
CA GLY A 278 -19.66 -19.22 13.51
C GLY A 278 -19.95 -19.48 14.99
N VAL A 279 -20.99 -20.29 15.25
CA VAL A 279 -21.46 -20.63 16.59
C VAL A 279 -20.54 -21.61 17.28
N ASN A 280 -20.08 -22.64 16.54
CA ASN A 280 -19.25 -23.72 17.08
C ASN A 280 -17.80 -23.27 17.31
N ASP A 281 -17.15 -23.84 18.29
CA ASP A 281 -15.70 -23.69 18.44
C ASP A 281 -14.97 -24.32 17.25
N ILE A 282 -13.92 -23.68 16.83
CA ILE A 282 -13.11 -24.10 15.69
C ILE A 282 -11.77 -24.65 16.20
N GLU A 283 -11.52 -25.92 15.91
CA GLU A 283 -10.30 -26.60 16.27
C GLU A 283 -9.31 -26.59 15.09
N ASN A 284 -8.01 -26.53 15.43
CA ASN A 284 -6.91 -26.63 14.47
C ASN A 284 -7.00 -25.61 13.32
N ALA A 285 -7.36 -24.36 13.61
CA ALA A 285 -7.28 -23.29 12.63
C ALA A 285 -5.81 -23.03 12.27
N VAL A 286 -5.45 -23.20 11.00
CA VAL A 286 -4.08 -23.07 10.47
C VAL A 286 -4.09 -22.11 9.28
N TYR A 287 -3.27 -21.09 9.35
CA TYR A 287 -3.00 -20.21 8.23
C TYR A 287 -1.83 -20.74 7.41
N THR A 288 -2.05 -20.98 6.12
CA THR A 288 -1.02 -21.46 5.20
C THR A 288 -0.82 -20.44 4.08
N VAL A 289 0.43 -20.06 3.84
CA VAL A 289 0.84 -19.21 2.71
C VAL A 289 1.62 -20.03 1.69
N SER A 290 1.44 -19.69 0.42
CA SER A 290 2.11 -20.34 -0.71
C SER A 290 2.59 -19.30 -1.71
N ALA A 291 3.85 -19.42 -2.16
CA ALA A 291 4.44 -18.52 -3.15
C ALA A 291 4.59 -19.19 -4.51
N THR A 292 4.26 -18.45 -5.57
CA THR A 292 4.49 -18.84 -6.97
C THR A 292 5.37 -17.79 -7.66
N PRO A 293 6.33 -18.17 -8.55
CA PRO A 293 6.67 -19.53 -8.96
C PRO A 293 7.40 -20.31 -7.87
N GLY A 294 7.27 -21.61 -7.90
CA GLY A 294 7.92 -22.52 -6.95
C GLY A 294 6.92 -23.26 -6.07
N THR A 295 7.44 -23.91 -5.03
CA THR A 295 6.66 -24.70 -4.06
C THR A 295 6.91 -24.24 -2.62
N LEU A 296 7.27 -22.97 -2.45
CA LEU A 296 7.47 -22.40 -1.13
C LEU A 296 6.12 -22.30 -0.42
N THR A 297 6.00 -23.01 0.70
CA THR A 297 4.84 -22.97 1.58
C THR A 297 5.28 -22.84 3.03
N ALA A 298 4.48 -22.18 3.83
CA ALA A 298 4.65 -22.14 5.28
C ALA A 298 3.28 -22.07 5.95
N SER A 299 3.22 -22.60 7.17
CA SER A 299 1.98 -22.60 7.95
C SER A 299 2.23 -22.06 9.35
N SER A 300 1.21 -21.42 9.91
CA SER A 300 1.19 -21.03 11.31
C SER A 300 1.12 -22.28 12.23
N THR A 301 1.35 -22.08 13.52
CA THR A 301 0.92 -23.07 14.51
C THR A 301 -0.60 -23.16 14.53
N PRO A 302 -1.19 -24.35 14.71
CA PRO A 302 -2.62 -24.51 14.89
C PRO A 302 -3.12 -23.75 16.13
N ILE A 303 -4.28 -23.12 16.02
CA ILE A 303 -4.96 -22.47 17.14
C ILE A 303 -6.41 -22.94 17.25
N THR A 304 -6.98 -22.83 18.45
CA THR A 304 -8.40 -23.06 18.71
C THR A 304 -9.09 -21.72 18.87
N LEU A 305 -10.17 -21.47 18.13
CA LEU A 305 -10.99 -20.27 18.21
C LEU A 305 -12.30 -20.60 18.91
N THR A 306 -12.50 -20.04 20.10
CA THR A 306 -13.76 -20.11 20.82
C THR A 306 -14.72 -19.02 20.35
N THR A 307 -15.94 -19.05 20.86
CA THR A 307 -17.03 -18.14 20.41
C THR A 307 -16.61 -16.68 20.42
N LEU A 308 -16.84 -15.97 19.30
CA LEU A 308 -16.54 -14.55 19.08
C LEU A 308 -15.03 -14.19 19.21
N ALA A 309 -14.15 -15.15 19.10
CA ALA A 309 -12.71 -14.89 19.16
C ALA A 309 -12.23 -14.15 17.90
N THR A 310 -11.37 -13.17 18.12
CA THR A 310 -10.49 -12.60 17.11
C THR A 310 -9.08 -12.93 17.49
N ASP A 311 -8.26 -13.33 16.53
CA ASP A 311 -6.84 -13.62 16.76
C ASP A 311 -6.01 -13.17 15.56
N THR A 312 -4.69 -13.12 15.74
CA THR A 312 -3.75 -12.85 14.64
C THR A 312 -2.77 -14.01 14.58
N VAL A 313 -2.70 -14.66 13.44
CA VAL A 313 -1.74 -15.73 13.18
C VAL A 313 -0.74 -15.33 12.12
N THR A 314 0.44 -15.96 12.18
CA THR A 314 1.57 -15.61 11.31
C THR A 314 2.14 -16.88 10.68
N ALA A 315 2.41 -16.81 9.38
CA ALA A 315 3.22 -17.77 8.66
C ALA A 315 4.42 -17.06 8.02
N GLN A 316 5.59 -17.69 8.00
CA GLN A 316 6.83 -17.06 7.55
C GLN A 316 7.39 -17.76 6.31
N LEU A 317 7.62 -17.02 5.22
CA LEU A 317 8.32 -17.51 4.03
C LEU A 317 9.73 -16.92 3.94
N ASN A 318 10.65 -17.70 3.38
CA ASN A 318 12.01 -17.23 3.09
C ASN A 318 12.36 -17.51 1.61
N PRO A 319 11.89 -16.69 0.66
CA PRO A 319 12.22 -16.83 -0.75
C PRO A 319 13.68 -16.40 -0.98
N THR A 320 14.48 -17.24 -1.67
CA THR A 320 15.92 -17.01 -1.88
C THR A 320 16.33 -16.95 -3.35
N ALA A 321 15.41 -17.09 -4.30
CA ALA A 321 15.70 -17.08 -5.72
C ALA A 321 15.24 -15.77 -6.38
N LEU A 322 15.97 -15.32 -7.40
CA LEU A 322 15.56 -14.18 -8.24
C LEU A 322 14.23 -14.48 -8.93
N GLY A 323 13.35 -13.49 -9.00
CA GLY A 323 12.08 -13.59 -9.72
C GLY A 323 10.97 -12.74 -9.11
N ALA A 324 9.86 -12.68 -9.84
CA ALA A 324 8.61 -12.12 -9.34
C ALA A 324 7.83 -13.21 -8.60
N TYR A 325 7.31 -12.88 -7.44
CA TYR A 325 6.53 -13.78 -6.60
C TYR A 325 5.11 -13.26 -6.42
N THR A 326 4.16 -14.18 -6.43
CA THR A 326 2.80 -13.97 -5.95
C THR A 326 2.56 -14.90 -4.77
N VAL A 327 2.20 -14.34 -3.62
CA VAL A 327 1.91 -15.10 -2.40
C VAL A 327 0.42 -15.08 -2.16
N SER A 328 -0.17 -16.26 -2.04
CA SER A 328 -1.55 -16.49 -1.64
C SER A 328 -1.57 -17.09 -0.23
N GLY A 329 -2.61 -16.85 0.52
CA GLY A 329 -2.77 -17.42 1.84
C GLY A 329 -4.22 -17.79 2.12
N ALA A 330 -4.40 -18.86 2.90
CA ALA A 330 -5.73 -19.32 3.30
C ALA A 330 -5.69 -19.90 4.72
N ILE A 331 -6.83 -19.82 5.39
CA ILE A 331 -7.07 -20.50 6.67
C ILE A 331 -7.80 -21.81 6.39
N THR A 332 -7.41 -22.86 7.09
CA THR A 332 -8.10 -24.15 7.11
C THR A 332 -8.31 -24.59 8.54
N HIS A 333 -9.30 -25.43 8.80
CA HIS A 333 -9.60 -26.00 10.12
C HIS A 333 -10.30 -27.35 9.99
N ASP A 334 -10.55 -28.03 11.11
CA ASP A 334 -11.08 -29.40 11.11
C ASP A 334 -12.55 -29.50 10.69
N SER A 335 -13.34 -28.44 10.87
CA SER A 335 -14.75 -28.40 10.47
C SER A 335 -14.87 -27.98 9.00
N ILE A 336 -16.02 -28.27 8.38
CA ILE A 336 -16.38 -27.68 7.08
C ILE A 336 -16.80 -26.23 7.33
N ASP A 337 -16.13 -25.30 6.69
CA ASP A 337 -16.47 -23.88 6.78
C ASP A 337 -17.71 -23.57 5.93
N ASP A 338 -18.65 -22.83 6.50
CA ASP A 338 -19.89 -22.48 5.84
C ASP A 338 -19.70 -21.42 4.74
N ASN A 339 -18.56 -20.70 4.77
CA ASN A 339 -18.19 -19.73 3.75
C ASN A 339 -16.70 -19.81 3.34
N PRO A 340 -16.31 -20.77 2.53
CA PRO A 340 -14.91 -20.96 2.17
C PRO A 340 -14.30 -19.79 1.34
N LEU A 341 -15.12 -18.82 0.91
CA LEU A 341 -14.64 -17.66 0.14
C LEU A 341 -14.03 -16.56 1.01
N ASN A 342 -14.35 -16.51 2.31
CA ASN A 342 -13.82 -15.51 3.23
C ASN A 342 -12.54 -15.94 3.97
N GLN A 343 -12.02 -17.13 3.68
CA GLN A 343 -10.83 -17.72 4.32
C GLN A 343 -9.51 -17.33 3.64
N THR A 344 -9.53 -16.58 2.56
CA THR A 344 -8.34 -16.26 1.76
C THR A 344 -7.93 -14.81 1.88
N ILE A 345 -6.62 -14.55 1.76
CA ILE A 345 -6.09 -13.19 1.64
C ILE A 345 -6.05 -12.72 0.18
N ASN A 346 -6.01 -11.41 -0.03
CA ASN A 346 -5.62 -10.88 -1.32
C ASN A 346 -4.18 -11.27 -1.65
N PRO A 347 -3.89 -11.71 -2.88
CA PRO A 347 -2.52 -12.06 -3.25
C PRO A 347 -1.56 -10.89 -3.08
N VAL A 348 -0.40 -11.18 -2.51
CA VAL A 348 0.70 -10.23 -2.35
C VAL A 348 1.73 -10.45 -3.44
N ASN A 349 2.08 -9.40 -4.17
CA ASN A 349 3.09 -9.44 -5.22
C ASN A 349 4.35 -8.71 -4.77
N PHE A 350 5.51 -9.36 -4.93
CA PHE A 350 6.82 -8.73 -4.73
C PHE A 350 7.85 -9.38 -5.68
N SER A 351 9.06 -8.84 -5.73
CA SER A 351 10.13 -9.43 -6.53
C SER A 351 11.46 -9.47 -5.77
N ILE A 352 12.23 -10.53 -6.02
CA ILE A 352 13.64 -10.58 -5.67
C ILE A 352 14.44 -10.26 -6.93
N ASN A 353 15.29 -9.27 -6.84
CA ASN A 353 16.11 -8.75 -7.94
C ASN A 353 17.58 -8.62 -7.51
N ASN A 354 18.44 -8.11 -8.40
CA ASN A 354 19.86 -8.02 -8.09
C ASN A 354 20.19 -6.82 -7.18
N PHE A 355 19.52 -5.64 -7.37
CA PHE A 355 20.08 -4.39 -6.85
C PHE A 355 19.08 -3.39 -6.30
N ILE A 356 17.79 -3.50 -6.61
CA ILE A 356 16.80 -2.49 -6.22
C ILE A 356 16.08 -2.90 -4.95
N TYR A 357 16.13 -2.02 -3.94
CA TYR A 357 15.42 -2.20 -2.69
C TYR A 357 14.31 -1.17 -2.59
N ALA A 358 13.06 -1.63 -2.63
CA ALA A 358 11.88 -0.76 -2.72
C ALA A 358 10.78 -1.16 -1.75
N ARG A 359 10.16 -0.15 -1.15
CA ARG A 359 8.99 -0.29 -0.29
C ARG A 359 7.69 0.06 -1.01
N ASP A 360 7.75 0.78 -2.11
CA ASP A 360 6.59 1.13 -2.91
C ASP A 360 6.10 -0.04 -3.78
N THR A 361 4.81 -0.03 -4.13
CA THR A 361 4.13 -1.12 -4.86
C THR A 361 4.40 -1.13 -6.37
N ASP A 362 5.27 -0.27 -6.89
CA ASP A 362 5.53 -0.05 -8.32
C ASP A 362 4.33 0.47 -9.14
N VAL A 363 3.21 0.79 -8.47
CA VAL A 363 2.01 1.37 -9.08
C VAL A 363 1.82 2.79 -8.55
N PRO A 364 2.01 3.84 -9.38
CA PRO A 364 1.90 5.22 -8.93
C PRO A 364 0.52 5.53 -8.38
N PHE A 365 0.47 6.12 -7.19
CA PHE A 365 -0.74 6.57 -6.55
C PHE A 365 -0.51 7.90 -5.82
N GLY A 366 -0.88 9.01 -6.44
CA GLY A 366 -0.72 10.34 -5.87
C GLY A 366 0.72 10.86 -5.87
N THR A 367 0.91 12.00 -5.24
CA THR A 367 2.17 12.73 -5.23
C THR A 367 2.43 13.38 -3.87
N VAL A 368 3.69 13.75 -3.61
CA VAL A 368 4.09 14.62 -2.50
C VAL A 368 4.83 15.83 -3.06
N THR A 369 4.51 16.99 -2.54
CA THR A 369 5.15 18.27 -2.85
C THR A 369 4.94 19.24 -1.69
N ASN A 370 5.76 20.29 -1.62
CA ASN A 370 5.52 21.43 -0.74
C ASN A 370 5.28 22.68 -1.59
N ALA A 371 4.06 23.21 -1.54
CA ALA A 371 3.70 24.40 -2.31
C ALA A 371 4.41 25.68 -1.83
N ASN A 372 4.94 25.67 -0.61
CA ASN A 372 5.47 26.87 0.05
C ASN A 372 7.01 26.85 0.20
N GLY A 373 7.69 25.86 -0.34
CA GLY A 373 9.14 25.80 -0.21
C GLY A 373 9.77 24.43 -0.44
N GLY A 374 10.96 24.21 0.09
CA GLY A 374 11.67 22.96 0.04
C GLY A 374 11.09 21.89 0.97
N TYR A 375 11.50 20.65 0.75
CA TYR A 375 11.12 19.52 1.60
C TYR A 375 12.11 18.36 1.45
N GLU A 376 12.09 17.46 2.43
CA GLU A 376 12.68 16.13 2.32
C GLU A 376 11.56 15.08 2.45
N SER A 377 11.58 14.03 1.63
CA SER A 377 10.60 12.95 1.76
C SER A 377 11.16 11.61 1.30
N GLY A 378 10.87 10.55 2.05
CA GLY A 378 11.37 9.22 1.76
C GLY A 378 10.97 8.15 2.77
N ASN A 379 11.71 7.03 2.75
CA ASN A 379 11.35 5.79 3.43
C ASN A 379 12.47 5.26 4.31
N LEU A 380 12.11 4.54 5.38
CA LEU A 380 13.05 3.69 6.13
C LEU A 380 13.37 2.42 5.37
N PHE A 381 14.61 1.95 5.55
CA PHE A 381 15.11 0.66 5.04
C PHE A 381 15.95 -0.02 6.13
N ASP A 382 15.61 -1.25 6.46
CA ASP A 382 16.42 -2.11 7.32
C ASP A 382 17.45 -2.88 6.47
N ILE A 383 18.69 -2.87 6.88
CA ILE A 383 19.78 -3.55 6.15
C ILE A 383 20.10 -4.88 6.85
N TRP A 384 20.00 -5.98 6.11
CA TRP A 384 20.18 -7.34 6.61
C TRP A 384 21.59 -7.88 6.45
N ALA A 385 22.30 -7.41 5.44
CA ALA A 385 23.69 -7.74 5.19
C ALA A 385 24.44 -6.50 4.71
N ASP A 386 25.72 -6.39 5.08
CA ASP A 386 26.58 -5.29 4.62
C ASP A 386 26.56 -5.20 3.10
N VAL A 387 26.35 -4.00 2.60
CA VAL A 387 26.25 -3.73 1.15
C VAL A 387 26.56 -2.26 0.85
N ASP A 388 27.08 -1.99 -0.35
CA ASP A 388 27.29 -0.63 -0.84
C ASP A 388 26.02 -0.09 -1.51
N CYS A 389 25.61 1.11 -1.14
CA CYS A 389 24.57 1.88 -1.82
C CYS A 389 25.21 2.89 -2.77
N TRP A 390 24.82 2.86 -4.05
CA TRP A 390 25.40 3.70 -5.10
C TRP A 390 24.55 4.91 -5.46
N GLY A 391 23.34 4.98 -4.94
CA GLY A 391 22.37 6.05 -5.18
C GLY A 391 20.94 5.58 -4.99
N PHE A 392 20.00 6.37 -5.47
CA PHE A 392 18.58 6.05 -5.37
C PHE A 392 17.89 6.06 -6.74
N ASN A 393 16.89 5.22 -6.89
CA ASN A 393 15.91 5.34 -7.96
C ASN A 393 14.69 6.09 -7.43
N ILE A 394 14.35 7.18 -8.10
CA ILE A 394 13.21 8.02 -7.76
C ILE A 394 12.27 8.18 -8.95
N ARG A 395 11.04 8.63 -8.71
CA ARG A 395 10.08 8.93 -9.78
C ARG A 395 9.49 10.31 -9.58
N LEU A 396 9.81 11.24 -10.47
CA LEU A 396 9.19 12.55 -10.51
C LEU A 396 7.83 12.48 -11.19
N ALA A 397 6.85 13.18 -10.64
CA ALA A 397 5.51 13.26 -11.21
C ALA A 397 5.33 14.46 -12.14
N THR A 398 4.28 14.40 -12.97
CA THR A 398 3.79 15.54 -13.73
C THR A 398 3.51 16.72 -12.80
N GLY A 399 3.92 17.93 -13.21
CA GLY A 399 3.83 19.13 -12.38
C GLY A 399 5.17 19.59 -11.81
N THR A 400 6.21 18.74 -11.83
CA THR A 400 7.59 19.20 -11.56
C THR A 400 8.03 20.13 -12.71
N PRO A 401 8.38 21.40 -12.43
CA PRO A 401 8.91 22.32 -13.44
C PRO A 401 10.25 21.82 -14.00
N ASN A 402 10.54 22.14 -15.26
CA ASN A 402 11.86 21.88 -15.84
C ASN A 402 12.93 22.67 -15.12
N GLN A 403 14.13 22.10 -14.94
CA GLN A 403 15.25 22.71 -14.22
C GLN A 403 14.97 22.94 -12.72
N THR A 404 14.06 22.18 -12.12
CA THR A 404 13.92 22.13 -10.65
C THR A 404 15.11 21.41 -10.04
N GLU A 405 15.79 22.05 -9.11
CA GLU A 405 16.93 21.49 -8.39
C GLU A 405 16.48 20.52 -7.29
N PHE A 406 17.15 19.38 -7.21
CA PHE A 406 16.93 18.38 -6.15
C PHE A 406 18.18 17.53 -5.95
N SER A 407 18.24 16.83 -4.82
CA SER A 407 19.26 15.83 -4.50
C SER A 407 18.61 14.61 -3.83
N VAL A 408 19.41 13.58 -3.57
CA VAL A 408 19.03 12.45 -2.72
C VAL A 408 19.98 12.35 -1.54
N LYS A 409 19.42 12.08 -0.35
CA LYS A 409 20.16 12.10 0.90
C LYS A 409 19.86 10.85 1.72
N LEU A 410 20.86 10.36 2.41
CA LEU A 410 20.80 9.21 3.29
C LEU A 410 21.07 9.63 4.73
N TYR A 411 20.28 9.09 5.64
CA TYR A 411 20.48 9.17 7.08
C TYR A 411 20.54 7.77 7.66
N SER A 412 21.35 7.53 8.68
CA SER A 412 21.17 6.39 9.57
C SER A 412 20.21 6.79 10.71
N VAL A 413 19.58 5.78 11.32
CA VAL A 413 18.70 5.97 12.48
C VAL A 413 19.45 5.56 13.74
N ASP A 414 19.59 6.48 14.69
CA ASP A 414 20.16 6.13 15.99
C ASP A 414 19.25 5.13 16.71
N PRO A 415 19.72 3.92 17.05
CA PRO A 415 18.87 2.89 17.64
C PRO A 415 18.41 3.21 19.06
N THR A 416 18.98 4.23 19.71
CA THR A 416 18.65 4.62 21.08
C THR A 416 17.67 5.77 21.11
N THR A 417 17.90 6.82 20.29
CA THR A 417 17.11 8.05 20.30
C THR A 417 16.07 8.09 19.17
N GLY A 418 16.30 7.35 18.08
CA GLY A 418 15.49 7.42 16.86
C GLY A 418 15.84 8.63 15.98
N ASP A 419 16.88 9.38 16.30
CA ASP A 419 17.31 10.54 15.53
C ASP A 419 17.87 10.12 14.16
N PHE A 420 17.66 10.97 13.16
CA PHE A 420 18.23 10.82 11.83
C PHE A 420 19.61 11.46 11.75
N ILE A 421 20.63 10.65 11.60
CA ILE A 421 22.04 11.06 11.53
C ILE A 421 22.44 11.11 10.05
N TYR A 422 22.89 12.28 9.57
CA TYR A 422 23.33 12.46 8.19
C TYR A 422 24.51 11.55 7.83
N GLU A 423 24.42 10.89 6.68
CA GLU A 423 25.44 10.00 6.17
C GLU A 423 26.07 10.52 4.86
N THR A 424 25.27 10.72 3.83
CA THR A 424 25.73 11.15 2.51
C THR A 424 24.62 11.80 1.70
N GLU A 425 25.03 12.58 0.68
CA GLU A 425 24.13 13.24 -0.25
C GLU A 425 24.70 13.24 -1.67
N SER A 426 23.83 13.18 -2.67
CA SER A 426 24.24 13.32 -4.08
C SER A 426 24.62 14.76 -4.41
N ALA A 427 25.33 14.97 -5.53
CA ALA A 427 25.36 16.28 -6.15
C ALA A 427 23.95 16.74 -6.55
N ALA A 428 23.75 18.06 -6.66
CA ALA A 428 22.51 18.63 -7.15
C ALA A 428 22.20 18.14 -8.59
N VAL A 429 20.95 17.77 -8.80
CA VAL A 429 20.40 17.33 -10.08
C VAL A 429 19.30 18.29 -10.50
N PHE A 430 19.16 18.55 -11.79
CA PHE A 430 18.11 19.41 -12.33
C PHE A 430 17.11 18.55 -13.11
N SER A 431 15.84 18.73 -12.82
CA SER A 431 14.76 18.00 -13.49
C SER A 431 14.71 18.29 -14.99
N THR A 432 14.39 17.28 -15.77
CA THR A 432 14.14 17.39 -17.21
C THR A 432 12.80 16.74 -17.56
N PRO A 433 12.16 17.13 -18.68
CA PRO A 433 10.91 16.48 -19.10
C PRO A 433 11.00 14.96 -19.24
N GLY A 434 12.18 14.41 -19.58
CA GLY A 434 12.41 12.97 -19.71
C GLY A 434 12.42 12.20 -18.38
N MET A 435 12.57 12.89 -17.26
CA MET A 435 12.53 12.29 -15.91
C MET A 435 11.09 12.12 -15.38
N LEU A 436 10.11 12.82 -15.98
CA LEU A 436 8.74 12.79 -15.48
C LEU A 436 8.09 11.44 -15.76
N ASN A 437 7.43 10.89 -14.74
CA ASN A 437 6.75 9.61 -14.78
C ASN A 437 7.63 8.41 -15.18
N SER A 438 8.94 8.55 -15.03
CA SER A 438 9.94 7.49 -15.27
C SER A 438 10.83 7.28 -14.04
N ASN A 439 11.38 6.09 -13.89
CA ASN A 439 12.39 5.84 -12.87
C ASN A 439 13.68 6.56 -13.27
N THR A 440 14.15 7.43 -12.39
CA THR A 440 15.41 8.20 -12.56
C THR A 440 16.39 7.77 -11.50
N THR A 441 17.60 7.36 -11.91
CA THR A 441 18.68 7.05 -10.98
C THR A 441 19.46 8.32 -10.65
N VAL A 442 19.59 8.62 -9.36
CA VAL A 442 20.44 9.68 -8.82
C VAL A 442 21.58 9.04 -8.05
N LYS A 443 22.82 9.28 -8.51
CA LYS A 443 24.02 8.63 -7.96
C LYS A 443 24.61 9.43 -6.81
N PHE A 444 25.20 8.74 -5.84
CA PHE A 444 26.14 9.34 -4.91
C PHE A 444 27.50 9.60 -5.59
N PRO A 445 28.33 10.52 -5.06
CA PRO A 445 29.69 10.79 -5.55
C PRO A 445 30.60 9.55 -5.48
N SER A 446 30.36 8.68 -4.52
CA SER A 446 30.98 7.37 -4.32
C SER A 446 29.99 6.44 -3.64
N ALA A 447 30.25 5.13 -3.69
CA ALA A 447 29.48 4.18 -2.90
C ALA A 447 29.49 4.57 -1.43
N HIS A 448 28.34 4.41 -0.77
CA HIS A 448 28.22 4.56 0.67
C HIS A 448 27.94 3.19 1.31
N PRO A 449 28.75 2.73 2.26
CA PRO A 449 28.55 1.43 2.89
C PRO A 449 27.32 1.47 3.80
N LEU A 450 26.44 0.49 3.64
CA LEU A 450 25.32 0.22 4.54
C LEU A 450 25.67 -1.00 5.37
N PHE A 451 25.44 -0.90 6.68
CA PHE A 451 25.81 -1.95 7.62
C PHE A 451 24.59 -2.78 8.04
N ALA A 452 24.79 -4.08 8.17
CA ALA A 452 23.78 -5.00 8.67
C ALA A 452 23.25 -4.58 10.05
N ASN A 453 21.99 -4.86 10.32
CA ASN A 453 21.28 -4.51 11.55
C ASN A 453 21.18 -2.98 11.82
N THR A 454 21.25 -2.18 10.76
CA THR A 454 21.07 -0.74 10.82
C THR A 454 19.88 -0.33 9.97
N THR A 455 19.06 0.57 10.49
CA THR A 455 17.96 1.20 9.74
C THR A 455 18.45 2.52 9.16
N TYR A 456 18.14 2.76 7.89
CA TYR A 456 18.46 4.00 7.17
C TYR A 456 17.18 4.68 6.70
N LEU A 457 17.19 6.02 6.67
CA LEU A 457 16.18 6.84 6.02
C LEU A 457 16.75 7.36 4.70
N ALA A 458 16.14 6.98 3.59
CA ALA A 458 16.48 7.44 2.24
C ALA A 458 15.45 8.47 1.77
N VAL A 459 15.88 9.68 1.44
CA VAL A 459 14.99 10.79 1.07
C VAL A 459 15.41 11.45 -0.24
N VAL A 460 14.43 12.05 -0.91
CA VAL A 460 14.63 13.08 -1.92
C VAL A 460 14.58 14.43 -1.21
N VAL A 461 15.51 15.31 -1.55
CA VAL A 461 15.59 16.68 -1.08
C VAL A 461 15.19 17.62 -2.20
N SER A 462 14.28 18.52 -1.94
CA SER A 462 13.82 19.54 -2.89
C SER A 462 14.05 20.93 -2.31
N THR A 463 14.53 21.84 -3.14
CA THR A 463 14.63 23.28 -2.81
C THR A 463 13.32 24.03 -3.09
N GLY A 464 12.35 23.35 -3.70
CA GLY A 464 11.01 23.85 -4.01
C GLY A 464 10.54 23.45 -5.42
N GLY A 465 9.23 23.29 -5.58
CA GLY A 465 8.61 22.98 -6.85
C GLY A 465 8.71 21.53 -7.33
N LEU A 466 9.46 20.66 -6.67
CA LEU A 466 9.53 19.24 -7.02
C LEU A 466 8.21 18.54 -6.65
N VAL A 467 7.75 17.68 -7.55
CA VAL A 467 6.59 16.80 -7.31
C VAL A 467 7.06 15.35 -7.39
N LEU A 468 7.15 14.68 -6.25
CA LEU A 468 7.58 13.29 -6.13
C LEU A 468 6.37 12.35 -6.19
N SER A 469 6.44 11.26 -6.95
CA SER A 469 5.41 10.23 -6.97
C SER A 469 5.35 9.46 -5.66
N ARG A 470 4.17 8.91 -5.35
CA ARG A 470 3.94 7.96 -4.26
C ARG A 470 3.33 6.68 -4.82
N ALA A 471 3.50 5.57 -4.13
CA ALA A 471 2.93 4.27 -4.54
C ALA A 471 2.68 3.37 -3.33
N GLY A 472 1.43 3.07 -3.10
CA GLY A 472 0.98 2.21 -2.01
C GLY A 472 0.88 2.91 -0.66
N VAL A 473 0.36 2.17 0.29
CA VAL A 473 0.21 2.55 1.70
C VAL A 473 1.48 2.19 2.44
N THR A 474 1.78 2.87 3.50
CA THR A 474 2.90 2.56 4.39
C THR A 474 2.45 2.49 5.84
N ASP A 475 3.14 1.67 6.63
CA ASP A 475 2.91 1.60 8.06
C ASP A 475 3.26 2.94 8.74
N PRO A 476 2.58 3.30 9.82
CA PRO A 476 2.88 4.52 10.58
C PRO A 476 4.36 4.61 10.97
N GLN A 477 4.93 5.81 10.86
CA GLN A 477 6.32 6.11 11.22
C GLN A 477 7.39 5.32 10.45
N THR A 478 7.12 4.99 9.19
CA THR A 478 8.08 4.28 8.33
C THR A 478 8.37 5.00 7.01
N SER A 479 7.58 6.01 6.68
CA SER A 479 7.81 6.96 5.60
C SER A 479 7.65 8.39 6.12
N PHE A 480 8.48 9.30 5.66
CA PHE A 480 8.63 10.61 6.28
C PHE A 480 8.60 11.75 5.29
N PHE A 481 8.25 12.90 5.84
CA PHE A 481 8.29 14.20 5.19
C PHE A 481 8.85 15.23 6.21
N GLN A 482 9.75 16.08 5.75
CA GLN A 482 10.24 17.23 6.51
C GLN A 482 9.98 18.50 5.70
N ASP A 483 9.46 19.52 6.30
CA ASP A 483 9.32 20.86 5.71
C ASP A 483 10.56 21.74 5.94
N GLU A 484 10.57 22.96 5.40
CA GLU A 484 11.65 23.93 5.62
C GLU A 484 11.83 24.33 7.10
N GLY A 485 10.83 24.12 7.93
CA GLY A 485 10.92 24.34 9.39
C GLY A 485 11.74 23.29 10.12
N GLY A 486 12.21 22.25 9.42
CA GLY A 486 13.01 21.18 9.97
C GLY A 486 12.23 20.19 10.84
N THR A 487 10.88 20.25 10.79
CA THR A 487 10.03 19.32 11.54
C THR A 487 9.75 18.08 10.69
N TRP A 488 10.02 16.91 11.25
CA TRP A 488 9.67 15.64 10.62
C TRP A 488 8.23 15.26 10.92
N PHE A 489 7.53 14.83 9.87
CA PHE A 489 6.19 14.23 9.91
C PHE A 489 6.27 12.84 9.32
N TYR A 490 5.42 11.91 9.75
CA TYR A 490 5.26 10.65 9.03
C TYR A 490 4.10 10.73 8.03
N THR A 491 4.24 10.00 6.92
CA THR A 491 3.22 9.91 5.88
C THR A 491 2.54 8.55 5.92
N THR A 492 1.36 8.43 5.33
CA THR A 492 0.60 7.17 5.22
C THR A 492 0.72 6.53 3.85
N ASN A 493 1.41 7.21 2.91
CA ASN A 493 1.73 6.67 1.60
C ASN A 493 3.24 6.62 1.40
N THR A 494 3.69 5.64 0.64
CA THR A 494 5.10 5.39 0.38
C THR A 494 5.62 6.34 -0.70
N PRO A 495 6.55 7.27 -0.42
CA PRO A 495 7.27 8.02 -1.43
C PRO A 495 8.05 7.08 -2.37
N TRP A 496 8.10 7.41 -3.67
CA TRP A 496 8.84 6.63 -4.65
C TRP A 496 10.34 6.92 -4.56
N VAL A 497 10.94 6.36 -3.52
CA VAL A 497 12.37 6.45 -3.21
C VAL A 497 12.87 5.04 -2.90
N ARG A 498 13.81 4.56 -3.71
CA ARG A 498 14.32 3.18 -3.68
C ARG A 498 15.84 3.22 -3.57
N LEU A 499 16.42 2.38 -2.73
CA LEU A 499 17.89 2.22 -2.72
C LEU A 499 18.33 1.48 -4.00
N ASN A 500 19.44 1.94 -4.57
CA ASN A 500 20.09 1.29 -5.70
C ASN A 500 21.48 0.80 -5.28
N LEU A 501 21.61 -0.52 -5.24
CA LEU A 501 22.81 -1.25 -4.78
C LEU A 501 23.67 -1.73 -5.98
N ASP A 502 23.41 -1.25 -7.20
CA ASP A 502 24.09 -1.68 -8.40
C ASP A 502 25.52 -1.13 -8.48
N PRO A 503 26.56 -1.95 -8.32
CA PRO A 503 27.95 -1.50 -8.38
C PRO A 503 28.34 -0.97 -9.76
N SER A 504 27.60 -1.29 -10.83
CA SER A 504 27.88 -0.74 -12.17
C SER A 504 27.67 0.78 -12.25
N LEU A 505 26.92 1.36 -11.31
CA LEU A 505 26.74 2.81 -11.18
C LEU A 505 28.05 3.52 -10.81
N GLY A 506 28.98 2.84 -10.15
CA GLY A 506 30.31 3.38 -9.81
C GLY A 506 31.30 3.34 -10.95
N VAL A 507 30.96 2.68 -12.03
CA VAL A 507 31.84 2.64 -13.23
C VAL A 507 31.48 3.85 -14.09
N ASP A 508 32.16 4.97 -13.88
CA ASP A 508 32.17 6.04 -14.87
C ASP A 508 33.04 5.58 -16.04
N GLU A 509 32.41 5.26 -17.16
CA GLU A 509 33.16 5.21 -18.42
C GLU A 509 33.68 6.63 -18.71
N LYS A 510 34.89 6.92 -18.22
CA LYS A 510 35.58 8.11 -18.66
C LYS A 510 36.00 7.86 -20.11
N SER A 511 35.12 8.14 -21.04
CA SER A 511 35.43 8.08 -22.46
C SER A 511 36.49 9.13 -22.87
N GLY A 512 36.73 10.11 -21.97
CA GLY A 512 37.73 11.14 -22.19
C GLY A 512 37.54 11.84 -23.54
N SER A 513 38.60 11.84 -24.36
CA SER A 513 38.55 12.37 -25.72
C SER A 513 37.87 11.45 -26.74
N ILE A 514 37.36 10.27 -26.34
CA ILE A 514 36.71 9.32 -27.25
C ILE A 514 35.21 9.70 -27.35
N ALA A 515 34.81 10.36 -28.43
CA ALA A 515 33.48 10.92 -28.60
C ALA A 515 32.45 9.93 -29.13
N ALA A 516 32.84 8.98 -29.95
CA ALA A 516 31.99 7.95 -30.51
C ALA A 516 32.79 6.68 -30.80
N SER A 517 32.16 5.51 -30.69
CA SER A 517 32.78 4.25 -31.06
C SER A 517 31.74 3.18 -31.41
N GLU A 518 32.05 2.35 -32.43
CA GLU A 518 31.19 1.28 -32.92
C GLU A 518 32.04 0.11 -33.43
N VAL A 519 31.53 -1.12 -33.27
CA VAL A 519 32.16 -2.34 -33.83
C VAL A 519 31.20 -3.01 -34.80
N TYR A 520 31.59 -3.18 -36.05
CA TYR A 520 30.76 -3.79 -37.08
C TYR A 520 31.61 -4.70 -38.02
N PRO A 521 31.09 -5.89 -38.45
CA PRO A 521 29.84 -6.49 -38.01
C PRO A 521 29.87 -7.01 -36.56
N ASN A 522 28.74 -6.89 -35.88
CA ASN A 522 28.55 -7.43 -34.55
C ASN A 522 27.09 -7.93 -34.43
N PRO A 523 26.83 -9.26 -34.31
CA PRO A 523 27.80 -10.36 -34.15
C PRO A 523 28.66 -10.65 -35.37
N THR A 524 29.85 -11.22 -35.13
CA THR A 524 30.84 -11.58 -36.17
C THR A 524 31.15 -13.09 -36.20
N THR A 525 31.57 -13.58 -37.37
CA THR A 525 32.13 -14.94 -37.53
C THR A 525 33.64 -14.93 -37.72
N GLY A 526 34.28 -13.73 -37.81
CA GLY A 526 35.71 -13.59 -38.05
C GLY A 526 36.19 -12.18 -37.72
N ASN A 527 36.35 -11.34 -38.73
CA ASN A 527 36.86 -9.98 -38.55
C ASN A 527 35.71 -8.98 -38.33
N SER A 528 35.99 -7.96 -37.54
CA SER A 528 35.16 -6.77 -37.36
C SER A 528 36.02 -5.52 -37.48
N GLU A 529 35.42 -4.41 -37.86
CA GLU A 529 36.07 -3.09 -37.85
C GLU A 529 35.56 -2.32 -36.63
N LEU A 530 36.48 -1.82 -35.81
CA LEU A 530 36.19 -0.82 -34.80
C LEU A 530 36.38 0.55 -35.44
N SER A 531 35.32 1.35 -35.47
CA SER A 531 35.38 2.78 -35.78
C SER A 531 35.25 3.60 -34.49
N PHE A 532 36.04 4.65 -34.34
CA PHE A 532 35.94 5.57 -33.20
C PHE A 532 36.39 6.97 -33.61
N SER A 533 35.91 7.99 -32.89
CA SER A 533 36.31 9.38 -33.10
C SER A 533 36.94 9.96 -31.83
N LEU A 534 37.96 10.81 -32.04
CA LEU A 534 38.66 11.54 -30.98
C LEU A 534 38.35 13.04 -31.06
N THR A 535 38.08 13.68 -29.92
CA THR A 535 37.92 15.13 -29.83
C THR A 535 39.27 15.86 -29.82
N ASN A 536 40.30 15.23 -29.31
CA ASN A 536 41.68 15.74 -29.22
C ASN A 536 42.70 14.66 -29.62
N ALA A 537 43.94 15.07 -29.93
CA ALA A 537 45.03 14.13 -30.20
C ALA A 537 45.36 13.31 -28.94
N GLN A 538 45.41 11.98 -29.08
CA GLN A 538 45.61 11.03 -27.98
C GLN A 538 46.52 9.88 -28.40
N ASN A 539 47.22 9.32 -27.40
CA ASN A 539 47.88 8.03 -27.59
C ASN A 539 46.83 6.93 -27.31
N VAL A 540 46.57 6.07 -28.30
CA VAL A 540 45.49 5.11 -28.27
C VAL A 540 45.99 3.69 -28.34
N THR A 541 45.46 2.82 -27.49
CA THR A 541 45.61 1.36 -27.56
C THR A 541 44.23 0.72 -27.60
N VAL A 542 44.04 -0.26 -28.49
CA VAL A 542 42.82 -1.06 -28.54
C VAL A 542 43.12 -2.44 -28.01
N THR A 543 42.39 -2.88 -26.98
CA THR A 543 42.51 -4.20 -26.38
C THR A 543 41.18 -4.96 -26.48
N VAL A 544 41.25 -6.26 -26.70
CA VAL A 544 40.08 -7.16 -26.67
C VAL A 544 40.22 -8.11 -25.49
N LEU A 545 39.23 -8.11 -24.61
CA LEU A 545 39.18 -8.94 -23.42
C LEU A 545 38.06 -9.99 -23.55
N ASN A 546 38.22 -11.18 -22.94
CA ASN A 546 37.13 -12.12 -22.74
C ASN A 546 36.28 -11.73 -21.48
N VAL A 547 35.25 -12.51 -21.17
CA VAL A 547 34.36 -12.28 -20.00
C VAL A 547 35.09 -12.38 -18.65
N ASP A 548 36.22 -13.07 -18.58
CA ASP A 548 37.04 -13.20 -17.37
C ASP A 548 38.07 -12.05 -17.24
N GLY A 549 38.03 -11.06 -18.15
CA GLY A 549 38.99 -9.95 -18.20
C GLY A 549 40.38 -10.30 -18.78
N LYS A 550 40.56 -11.51 -19.35
CA LYS A 550 41.81 -11.92 -19.98
C LYS A 550 41.95 -11.24 -21.32
N GLU A 551 43.12 -10.63 -21.55
CA GLU A 551 43.48 -10.04 -22.84
C GLU A 551 43.62 -11.12 -23.91
N MET A 552 42.87 -10.95 -25.00
CA MET A 552 42.85 -11.82 -26.18
C MET A 552 43.65 -11.23 -27.33
N SER A 553 43.66 -9.90 -27.43
CA SER A 553 44.37 -9.15 -28.47
C SER A 553 44.62 -7.72 -27.98
N SER A 554 45.75 -7.14 -28.39
CA SER A 554 46.09 -5.74 -28.09
C SER A 554 46.81 -5.11 -29.31
N VAL A 555 46.36 -3.91 -29.67
CA VAL A 555 46.91 -3.14 -30.79
C VAL A 555 47.22 -1.72 -30.31
N ALA A 556 48.50 -1.38 -30.20
CA ALA A 556 48.93 -0.03 -29.91
C ALA A 556 48.90 0.82 -31.21
N LEU A 557 47.99 1.78 -31.27
CA LEU A 557 47.84 2.68 -32.42
C LEU A 557 48.77 3.88 -32.38
N GLY A 558 49.40 4.13 -31.22
CA GLY A 558 50.21 5.31 -30.97
C GLY A 558 49.42 6.62 -30.96
N ASN A 559 50.09 7.72 -31.21
CA ASN A 559 49.44 9.04 -31.19
C ASN A 559 48.53 9.23 -32.40
N LYS A 560 47.23 9.42 -32.17
CA LYS A 560 46.20 9.70 -33.16
C LYS A 560 45.70 11.14 -33.03
N THR A 561 45.48 11.79 -34.16
CA THR A 561 44.91 13.15 -34.20
C THR A 561 43.42 13.16 -33.85
N ALA A 562 42.88 14.33 -33.58
CA ALA A 562 41.41 14.50 -33.52
C ALA A 562 40.76 14.07 -34.84
N GLY A 563 39.56 13.51 -34.79
CA GLY A 563 38.81 12.99 -35.93
C GLY A 563 38.55 11.49 -35.87
N ASP A 564 38.08 10.93 -36.99
CA ASP A 564 37.63 9.54 -37.09
C ASP A 564 38.78 8.59 -37.39
N HIS A 565 38.77 7.44 -36.75
CA HIS A 565 39.75 6.37 -36.86
C HIS A 565 39.08 5.02 -37.02
N LYS A 566 39.77 4.08 -37.70
CA LYS A 566 39.33 2.71 -37.91
C LYS A 566 40.41 1.72 -37.58
N VAL A 567 40.05 0.58 -37.03
CA VAL A 567 40.94 -0.51 -36.65
C VAL A 567 40.29 -1.84 -36.90
N ASP A 568 40.98 -2.74 -37.56
CA ASP A 568 40.51 -4.10 -37.75
C ASP A 568 40.72 -4.93 -36.46
N ILE A 569 39.67 -5.61 -36.06
CA ILE A 569 39.68 -6.57 -34.96
C ILE A 569 39.57 -7.97 -35.56
N ASN A 570 40.69 -8.69 -35.52
CA ASN A 570 40.71 -10.08 -35.93
C ASN A 570 40.29 -10.97 -34.75
N SER A 571 39.11 -11.55 -34.84
CA SER A 571 38.58 -12.50 -33.89
C SER A 571 38.41 -13.92 -34.47
N ALA A 572 39.10 -14.24 -35.58
CA ALA A 572 38.98 -15.52 -36.26
C ALA A 572 39.30 -16.71 -35.34
N ASP A 573 40.31 -16.57 -34.50
CA ASP A 573 40.78 -17.60 -33.58
C ASP A 573 40.06 -17.57 -32.19
N PHE A 574 39.09 -16.67 -32.02
CA PHE A 574 38.37 -16.58 -30.77
C PHE A 574 37.25 -17.62 -30.74
N SER A 575 37.02 -18.23 -29.57
CA SER A 575 35.87 -19.08 -29.35
C SER A 575 34.57 -18.31 -29.47
N ALA A 576 33.45 -18.98 -29.80
CA ALA A 576 32.14 -18.34 -29.76
C ALA A 576 31.84 -17.83 -28.34
N GLY A 577 31.41 -16.58 -28.23
CA GLY A 577 31.18 -15.95 -26.92
C GLY A 577 31.10 -14.43 -26.98
N VAL A 578 31.13 -13.82 -25.80
CA VAL A 578 31.11 -12.36 -25.61
C VAL A 578 32.52 -11.88 -25.29
N TYR A 579 32.92 -10.78 -25.92
CA TYR A 579 34.20 -10.10 -25.74
C TYR A 579 33.96 -8.62 -25.53
N PHE A 580 34.93 -7.94 -24.91
CA PHE A 580 34.93 -6.49 -24.69
C PHE A 580 36.10 -5.86 -25.42
N VAL A 581 35.78 -4.92 -26.30
CA VAL A 581 36.75 -4.13 -27.04
C VAL A 581 36.95 -2.81 -26.34
N ASN A 582 38.10 -2.61 -25.71
CA ASN A 582 38.46 -1.39 -25.00
C ASN A 582 39.33 -0.51 -25.90
N ILE A 583 38.91 0.74 -26.04
CA ILE A 583 39.71 1.81 -26.63
C ILE A 583 40.29 2.58 -25.45
N VAL A 584 41.58 2.48 -25.23
CA VAL A 584 42.27 3.13 -24.12
C VAL A 584 43.02 4.35 -24.65
N SER A 585 42.69 5.53 -24.10
CA SER A 585 43.42 6.78 -24.39
C SER A 585 44.10 7.29 -23.11
N ASN A 586 44.87 8.40 -23.22
CA ASN A 586 45.53 8.97 -22.04
C ASN A 586 44.58 9.52 -20.99
N ASP A 587 43.34 9.89 -21.38
CA ASP A 587 42.36 10.58 -20.54
C ASP A 587 41.07 9.79 -20.36
N GLY A 588 40.93 8.58 -20.95
CA GLY A 588 39.72 7.78 -20.81
C GLY A 588 39.79 6.43 -21.49
N VAL A 589 38.75 5.62 -21.25
CA VAL A 589 38.51 4.30 -21.85
C VAL A 589 37.07 4.24 -22.34
N ALA A 590 36.89 3.77 -23.58
CA ALA A 590 35.57 3.41 -24.09
C ALA A 590 35.50 1.91 -24.37
N THR A 591 34.45 1.25 -23.93
CA THR A 591 34.27 -0.20 -24.07
C THR A 591 33.09 -0.52 -25.00
N LYS A 592 33.31 -1.46 -25.94
CA LYS A 592 32.26 -2.00 -26.80
C LYS A 592 32.18 -3.51 -26.69
N LYS A 593 30.96 -4.01 -26.66
CA LYS A 593 30.66 -5.45 -26.65
C LYS A 593 30.81 -6.01 -28.07
N LEU A 594 31.55 -7.11 -28.22
CA LEU A 594 31.69 -7.88 -29.45
C LEU A 594 31.13 -9.29 -29.20
N ILE A 595 30.26 -9.76 -30.07
CA ILE A 595 29.69 -11.12 -30.01
C ILE A 595 30.33 -11.94 -31.16
N LYS A 596 31.09 -12.98 -30.81
CA LYS A 596 31.62 -13.96 -31.73
C LYS A 596 30.67 -15.15 -31.85
N LYS A 597 30.26 -15.48 -33.09
CA LYS A 597 29.47 -16.67 -33.41
C LYS A 597 30.33 -17.89 -33.69
#